data_7379bbc073c1b7de88269ebef20c9c75
#
_entry.id   7379bbc073c1b7de88269ebef20c9c75
#
_cell.length_a   1.000
_cell.length_b   1.000
_cell.length_c   1.000
_cell.angle_alpha   90.00
_cell.angle_beta   90.00
_cell.angle_gamma   90.00
#
_symmetry.space_group_name_H-M   'P 1'
#
loop_
_entity.id
_entity.type
_entity.pdbx_description
1 polymer ?
#
loop_
_entity_poly.entity_id
_entity_poly.type
_entity_poly.pdbx_seq_one_letter_code
_entity_poly.pdbx_strand_id
1 'polypeptide(L)'
;MDKNILKIILRRKESFVPLIFTEKQFNTLSRHHSKIKLSNAEKKALYTSIKKKMEALSLFSREQKDREYYASSPGEIMPLRLAEAKKLIGIYSKKHDKLFIAGSFLFSKEFNDIDIFVIKEKGYKEAWDGNKHVIFLPEKKLTSPIFQSAALISVSNFQIPAKIKKKKPSLSELMATYHEAVIEYIRQEKKPESIRRLVFDHSLFCRNRLLDGKKLKEISEKAGLNELDMLIKELCKKLFSEAYLYVEVHTYIKTLKESIKNIKPNTHLIRFRNTYEEMIYGRQRSKAEAA
;
A
#
# COMPACT_ATOMS: atom_id res chain seq x y z
N MET A 1 18.40 -9.74 -31.73
CA MET A 1 19.38 -8.70 -31.31
C MET A 1 18.60 -7.60 -30.62
N ASP A 2 18.99 -7.22 -29.41
CA ASP A 2 18.28 -6.20 -28.60
C ASP A 2 18.46 -4.82 -29.25
N LYS A 3 17.34 -4.18 -29.65
CA LYS A 3 17.34 -2.90 -30.36
C LYS A 3 17.80 -1.73 -29.48
N ASN A 4 17.60 -1.82 -28.15
CA ASN A 4 18.00 -0.76 -27.24
C ASN A 4 19.52 -0.75 -27.02
N ILE A 5 20.10 -1.93 -26.81
CA ILE A 5 21.55 -2.08 -26.68
C ILE A 5 22.26 -1.64 -27.97
N LEU A 6 21.72 -2.03 -29.12
CA LEU A 6 22.26 -1.60 -30.41
C LEU A 6 22.29 -0.07 -30.53
N LYS A 7 21.20 0.62 -30.16
CA LYS A 7 21.16 2.10 -30.17
C LYS A 7 22.19 2.72 -29.22
N ILE A 8 22.41 2.14 -28.05
CA ILE A 8 23.40 2.63 -27.08
C ILE A 8 24.80 2.50 -27.66
N ILE A 9 25.15 1.33 -28.23
CA ILE A 9 26.46 1.07 -28.84
C ILE A 9 26.73 2.07 -29.98
N LEU A 10 25.73 2.29 -30.82
CA LEU A 10 25.88 3.22 -31.97
C LEU A 10 26.06 4.67 -31.54
N ARG A 11 25.46 5.09 -30.42
CA ARG A 11 25.59 6.45 -29.88
C ARG A 11 26.89 6.71 -29.13
N ARG A 12 27.50 5.65 -28.55
CA ARG A 12 28.70 5.74 -27.69
C ARG A 12 29.84 4.89 -28.21
N LYS A 13 30.21 5.11 -29.49
CA LYS A 13 31.25 4.32 -30.18
C LYS A 13 32.53 4.16 -29.37
N GLU A 14 33.04 5.26 -28.83
CA GLU A 14 34.31 5.30 -28.07
C GLU A 14 34.29 4.42 -26.80
N SER A 15 33.11 4.19 -26.21
CA SER A 15 33.01 3.30 -25.04
C SER A 15 33.05 1.81 -25.40
N PHE A 16 32.83 1.47 -26.65
CA PHE A 16 32.71 0.08 -27.09
C PHE A 16 33.80 -0.34 -28.07
N VAL A 17 34.47 0.60 -28.74
CA VAL A 17 35.54 0.37 -29.70
C VAL A 17 36.83 1.00 -29.16
N PRO A 18 37.94 0.29 -29.10
CA PRO A 18 38.16 -1.11 -29.55
C PRO A 18 37.84 -2.18 -28.47
N LEU A 19 37.42 -1.80 -27.27
CA LEU A 19 37.35 -2.69 -26.09
C LEU A 19 36.48 -3.93 -26.32
N ILE A 20 35.30 -3.77 -26.91
CA ILE A 20 34.35 -4.87 -27.10
C ILE A 20 34.23 -5.22 -28.58
N PHE A 21 34.09 -4.21 -29.45
CA PHE A 21 33.99 -4.39 -30.90
C PHE A 21 35.20 -3.80 -31.61
N THR A 22 35.67 -4.49 -32.65
CA THR A 22 36.64 -3.89 -33.57
C THR A 22 35.91 -2.84 -34.45
N GLU A 23 36.67 -1.89 -35.04
CA GLU A 23 36.11 -0.92 -35.99
C GLU A 23 35.29 -1.60 -37.10
N LYS A 24 35.81 -2.71 -37.66
CA LYS A 24 35.15 -3.50 -38.68
C LYS A 24 33.80 -4.06 -38.19
N GLN A 25 33.75 -4.58 -36.96
CA GLN A 25 32.53 -5.10 -36.36
C GLN A 25 31.50 -3.98 -36.08
N PHE A 26 31.98 -2.84 -35.58
CA PHE A 26 31.13 -1.67 -35.34
C PHE A 26 30.52 -1.16 -36.66
N ASN A 27 31.33 -1.04 -37.71
CA ASN A 27 30.84 -0.64 -39.04
C ASN A 27 29.80 -1.62 -39.58
N THR A 28 30.00 -2.92 -39.36
CA THR A 28 28.97 -3.95 -39.70
C THR A 28 27.69 -3.75 -38.97
N LEU A 29 27.73 -3.45 -37.64
CA LEU A 29 26.55 -3.15 -36.84
C LEU A 29 25.82 -1.89 -37.33
N SER A 30 26.56 -0.84 -37.60
CA SER A 30 26.03 0.45 -38.14
C SER A 30 25.31 0.25 -39.47
N ARG A 31 25.95 -0.46 -40.40
CA ARG A 31 25.36 -0.78 -41.73
C ARG A 31 24.12 -1.64 -41.60
N HIS A 32 24.14 -2.63 -40.67
CA HIS A 32 22.98 -3.47 -40.38
C HIS A 32 21.80 -2.64 -39.81
N HIS A 33 22.09 -1.73 -38.90
CA HIS A 33 21.06 -0.83 -38.32
C HIS A 33 20.43 0.09 -39.38
N SER A 34 21.27 0.63 -40.28
CA SER A 34 20.85 1.49 -41.40
C SER A 34 20.26 0.70 -42.59
N LYS A 35 20.04 -0.61 -42.44
CA LYS A 35 19.51 -1.51 -43.48
C LYS A 35 20.32 -1.52 -44.79
N ILE A 36 21.60 -1.19 -44.74
CA ILE A 36 22.53 -1.26 -45.86
C ILE A 36 22.90 -2.72 -46.12
N LYS A 37 22.95 -3.11 -47.43
CA LYS A 37 23.30 -4.48 -47.86
C LYS A 37 24.72 -4.88 -47.32
N LEU A 38 24.78 -5.97 -46.59
CA LEU A 38 26.02 -6.53 -46.03
C LEU A 38 26.63 -7.54 -47.02
N SER A 39 27.95 -7.60 -47.08
CA SER A 39 28.69 -8.65 -47.76
C SER A 39 28.56 -10.01 -47.04
N ASN A 40 28.87 -11.11 -47.70
CA ASN A 40 28.80 -12.43 -47.09
C ASN A 40 29.72 -12.58 -45.85
N ALA A 41 30.89 -11.95 -45.86
CA ALA A 41 31.79 -11.92 -44.73
C ALA A 41 31.24 -11.14 -43.55
N GLU A 42 30.59 -9.96 -43.79
CA GLU A 42 29.91 -9.16 -42.77
C GLU A 42 28.70 -9.87 -42.18
N LYS A 43 27.91 -10.55 -43.02
CA LYS A 43 26.79 -11.38 -42.56
C LYS A 43 27.30 -12.51 -41.64
N LYS A 44 28.34 -13.22 -42.05
CA LYS A 44 28.96 -14.26 -41.22
C LYS A 44 29.42 -13.69 -39.86
N ALA A 45 30.13 -12.57 -39.86
CA ALA A 45 30.59 -11.91 -38.64
C ALA A 45 29.38 -11.46 -37.75
N LEU A 46 28.33 -10.92 -38.35
CA LEU A 46 27.12 -10.48 -37.64
C LEU A 46 26.46 -11.63 -36.89
N TYR A 47 26.25 -12.77 -37.56
CA TYR A 47 25.53 -13.91 -36.96
C TYR A 47 26.41 -14.81 -36.08
N THR A 48 27.73 -14.63 -36.06
CA THR A 48 28.64 -15.38 -35.20
C THR A 48 29.19 -14.51 -34.05
N SER A 49 30.30 -13.83 -34.28
CA SER A 49 31.05 -13.11 -33.24
C SER A 49 30.28 -11.88 -32.70
N ILE A 50 29.66 -11.10 -33.58
CA ILE A 50 28.93 -9.88 -33.17
C ILE A 50 27.68 -10.26 -32.37
N LYS A 51 26.92 -11.25 -32.84
CA LYS A 51 25.72 -11.74 -32.13
C LYS A 51 26.04 -12.22 -30.73
N LYS A 52 27.11 -13.03 -30.55
CA LYS A 52 27.56 -13.51 -29.24
C LYS A 52 27.97 -12.37 -28.30
N LYS A 53 28.66 -11.35 -28.80
CA LYS A 53 29.02 -10.15 -28.01
C LYS A 53 27.77 -9.33 -27.61
N MET A 54 26.83 -9.18 -28.52
CA MET A 54 25.55 -8.52 -28.23
C MET A 54 24.71 -9.29 -27.20
N GLU A 55 24.70 -10.62 -27.27
CA GLU A 55 24.03 -11.48 -26.28
C GLU A 55 24.69 -11.36 -24.91
N ALA A 56 26.03 -11.39 -24.83
CA ALA A 56 26.75 -11.15 -23.58
C ALA A 56 26.44 -9.78 -22.99
N LEU A 57 26.48 -8.71 -23.80
CA LEU A 57 26.09 -7.37 -23.36
C LEU A 57 24.63 -7.31 -22.92
N SER A 58 23.73 -8.09 -23.54
CA SER A 58 22.34 -8.15 -23.13
C SER A 58 22.14 -8.87 -21.79
N LEU A 59 22.98 -9.87 -21.48
CA LEU A 59 23.01 -10.51 -20.15
C LEU A 59 23.48 -9.49 -19.10
N PHE A 60 24.61 -8.81 -19.32
CA PHE A 60 25.08 -7.74 -18.44
C PHE A 60 24.04 -6.64 -18.26
N SER A 61 23.37 -6.20 -19.31
CA SER A 61 22.33 -5.17 -19.20
C SER A 61 21.04 -5.68 -18.54
N ARG A 62 20.76 -6.98 -18.58
CA ARG A 62 19.66 -7.62 -17.86
C ARG A 62 20.02 -7.84 -16.38
N GLU A 63 21.25 -8.18 -16.07
CA GLU A 63 21.74 -8.29 -14.69
C GLU A 63 21.93 -6.91 -14.04
N GLN A 64 22.37 -5.90 -14.79
CA GLN A 64 22.51 -4.50 -14.35
C GLN A 64 21.26 -3.63 -14.51
N LYS A 65 20.12 -4.16 -14.86
CA LYS A 65 18.90 -3.64 -14.31
C LYS A 65 18.83 -4.13 -12.86
N ASP A 66 19.72 -3.63 -12.02
CA ASP A 66 19.38 -3.40 -10.62
C ASP A 66 18.06 -2.68 -10.65
N ARG A 67 16.99 -3.46 -10.44
CA ARG A 67 15.67 -2.88 -10.30
C ARG A 67 15.84 -1.98 -9.11
N GLU A 68 15.79 -0.67 -9.30
CA GLU A 68 15.81 0.26 -8.19
C GLU A 68 14.68 -0.14 -7.26
N TYR A 69 15.03 -0.66 -6.10
CA TYR A 69 14.10 -0.94 -5.05
C TYR A 69 14.16 0.19 -4.05
N TYR A 70 13.02 0.76 -3.77
CA TYR A 70 12.85 1.78 -2.75
C TYR A 70 12.34 1.11 -1.49
N ALA A 71 13.08 1.22 -0.39
CA ALA A 71 12.65 0.75 0.92
C ALA A 71 12.33 1.96 1.79
N SER A 72 11.07 2.10 2.19
CA SER A 72 10.65 3.09 3.18
C SER A 72 10.87 2.53 4.57
N SER A 73 11.50 3.32 5.47
CA SER A 73 11.86 2.91 6.83
C SER A 73 12.61 1.56 6.88
N PRO A 74 13.77 1.44 6.20
CA PRO A 74 14.47 0.14 6.08
C PRO A 74 14.89 -0.47 7.43
N GLY A 75 15.12 0.35 8.47
CA GLY A 75 15.44 -0.13 9.82
C GLY A 75 14.25 -0.82 10.53
N GLU A 76 13.03 -0.65 10.04
CA GLU A 76 11.84 -1.32 10.56
C GLU A 76 11.55 -2.64 9.81
N ILE A 77 12.21 -2.89 8.69
CA ILE A 77 12.02 -4.09 7.86
C ILE A 77 12.98 -5.18 8.31
N MET A 78 12.48 -6.37 8.57
CA MET A 78 13.33 -7.53 8.89
C MET A 78 14.21 -7.88 7.68
N PRO A 79 15.54 -8.10 7.86
CA PRO A 79 16.47 -8.33 6.74
C PRO A 79 16.06 -9.46 5.79
N LEU A 80 15.59 -10.60 6.33
CA LEU A 80 15.09 -11.72 5.53
C LEU A 80 13.86 -11.33 4.72
N ARG A 81 12.95 -10.55 5.31
CA ARG A 81 11.72 -10.07 4.64
C ARG A 81 12.02 -9.07 3.52
N LEU A 82 13.06 -8.25 3.69
CA LEU A 82 13.52 -7.36 2.62
C LEU A 82 13.96 -8.14 1.39
N ALA A 83 14.73 -9.22 1.56
CA ALA A 83 15.18 -10.07 0.46
C ALA A 83 13.99 -10.78 -0.22
N GLU A 84 13.04 -11.33 0.56
CA GLU A 84 11.83 -11.96 0.04
C GLU A 84 10.94 -10.95 -0.70
N ALA A 85 10.75 -9.75 -0.17
CA ALA A 85 9.98 -8.68 -0.81
C ALA A 85 10.58 -8.29 -2.17
N LYS A 86 11.90 -8.10 -2.25
CA LYS A 86 12.60 -7.84 -3.52
C LYS A 86 12.38 -8.96 -4.53
N LYS A 87 12.45 -10.21 -4.11
CA LYS A 87 12.19 -11.39 -4.96
C LYS A 87 10.75 -11.38 -5.48
N LEU A 88 9.76 -11.15 -4.61
CA LEU A 88 8.35 -11.07 -4.99
C LEU A 88 8.10 -9.92 -5.97
N ILE A 89 8.62 -8.72 -5.70
CA ILE A 89 8.55 -7.60 -6.62
C ILE A 89 9.15 -8.01 -7.97
N GLY A 90 10.29 -8.72 -7.98
CA GLY A 90 10.91 -9.26 -9.18
C GLY A 90 10.00 -10.16 -10.01
N ILE A 91 9.19 -10.99 -9.35
CA ILE A 91 8.24 -11.90 -10.00
C ILE A 91 7.06 -11.12 -10.59
N TYR A 92 6.41 -10.30 -9.76
CA TYR A 92 5.19 -9.59 -10.16
C TYR A 92 5.46 -8.45 -11.17
N SER A 93 6.62 -7.83 -11.15
CA SER A 93 6.99 -6.77 -12.10
C SER A 93 7.21 -7.27 -13.54
N LYS A 94 7.20 -8.58 -13.78
CA LYS A 94 7.13 -9.13 -15.15
C LYS A 94 5.80 -8.82 -15.84
N LYS A 95 4.74 -8.62 -15.05
CA LYS A 95 3.36 -8.37 -15.52
C LYS A 95 2.84 -6.97 -15.18
N HIS A 96 3.50 -6.29 -14.22
CA HIS A 96 3.01 -5.04 -13.65
C HIS A 96 4.17 -4.04 -13.47
N ASP A 97 4.01 -2.81 -13.97
CA ASP A 97 5.08 -1.81 -14.00
C ASP A 97 5.38 -1.22 -12.62
N LYS A 98 4.34 -0.89 -11.83
CA LYS A 98 4.46 -0.24 -10.52
C LYS A 98 3.80 -1.11 -9.45
N LEU A 99 4.56 -1.50 -8.44
CA LEU A 99 4.04 -2.25 -7.31
C LEU A 99 4.86 -2.01 -6.04
N PHE A 100 4.22 -2.19 -4.89
CA PHE A 100 4.89 -2.18 -3.59
C PHE A 100 4.32 -3.26 -2.67
N ILE A 101 5.14 -3.70 -1.74
CA ILE A 101 4.78 -4.65 -0.68
C ILE A 101 4.79 -3.90 0.64
N ALA A 102 3.77 -4.11 1.46
CA ALA A 102 3.64 -3.53 2.79
C ALA A 102 3.02 -4.54 3.77
N GLY A 103 2.62 -4.09 4.96
CA GLY A 103 1.93 -4.92 5.93
C GLY A 103 2.85 -5.65 6.92
N SER A 104 2.22 -6.47 7.78
CA SER A 104 2.89 -7.17 8.88
C SER A 104 3.99 -8.12 8.43
N PHE A 105 3.91 -8.64 7.22
CA PHE A 105 4.96 -9.45 6.59
C PHE A 105 6.35 -8.81 6.70
N LEU A 106 6.47 -7.49 6.56
CA LEU A 106 7.78 -6.82 6.54
C LEU A 106 8.41 -6.65 7.93
N PHE A 107 7.60 -6.51 8.98
CA PHE A 107 8.09 -6.12 10.31
C PHE A 107 7.68 -7.06 11.45
N SER A 108 6.87 -8.07 11.21
CA SER A 108 6.42 -9.03 12.23
C SER A 108 6.95 -10.42 11.96
N LYS A 109 7.30 -11.14 13.04
CA LYS A 109 7.64 -12.58 12.96
C LYS A 109 6.44 -13.39 12.48
N GLU A 110 5.26 -13.10 13.02
CA GLU A 110 3.99 -13.70 12.64
C GLU A 110 3.20 -12.76 11.73
N PHE A 111 2.73 -13.29 10.63
CA PHE A 111 1.90 -12.58 9.65
C PHE A 111 0.94 -13.60 9.00
N ASN A 112 -0.23 -13.14 8.59
CA ASN A 112 -1.24 -14.02 7.97
C ASN A 112 -1.08 -14.04 6.45
N ASP A 113 -0.74 -12.89 5.87
CA ASP A 113 -0.72 -12.66 4.43
C ASP A 113 0.40 -11.68 4.04
N ILE A 114 0.62 -11.59 2.75
CA ILE A 114 1.58 -10.69 2.12
C ILE A 114 0.79 -9.72 1.25
N ASP A 115 0.68 -8.47 1.68
CA ASP A 115 -0.01 -7.43 0.93
C ASP A 115 0.85 -6.92 -0.22
N ILE A 116 0.41 -7.17 -1.45
CA ILE A 116 1.04 -6.74 -2.70
C ILE A 116 0.13 -5.74 -3.40
N PHE A 117 0.53 -4.48 -3.40
CA PHE A 117 -0.21 -3.40 -4.04
C PHE A 117 0.29 -3.18 -5.47
N VAL A 118 -0.57 -3.40 -6.45
CA VAL A 118 -0.28 -3.20 -7.87
C VAL A 118 -0.97 -1.93 -8.36
N ILE A 119 -0.19 -0.99 -8.88
CA ILE A 119 -0.73 0.29 -9.33
C ILE A 119 -1.23 0.17 -10.76
N LYS A 120 -2.47 0.60 -11.00
CA LYS A 120 -3.15 0.61 -12.29
C LYS A 120 -3.69 2.01 -12.61
N GLU A 121 -3.99 2.27 -13.86
CA GLU A 121 -4.62 3.53 -14.25
C GLU A 121 -6.06 3.65 -13.70
N LYS A 122 -6.83 2.57 -13.77
CA LYS A 122 -8.24 2.52 -13.37
C LYS A 122 -8.59 1.18 -12.69
N GLY A 123 -9.68 1.22 -11.92
CA GLY A 123 -10.25 0.04 -11.27
C GLY A 123 -9.64 -0.21 -9.89
N TYR A 124 -10.43 -0.90 -9.07
CA TYR A 124 -10.02 -1.49 -7.79
C TYR A 124 -10.41 -2.96 -7.85
N LYS A 125 -9.50 -3.84 -7.54
CA LYS A 125 -9.75 -5.28 -7.51
C LYS A 125 -8.80 -5.92 -6.50
N GLU A 126 -9.29 -6.92 -5.80
CA GLU A 126 -8.49 -7.78 -4.94
C GLU A 126 -8.44 -9.20 -5.50
N ALA A 127 -7.34 -9.87 -5.29
CA ALA A 127 -7.14 -11.25 -5.69
C ALA A 127 -6.21 -11.94 -4.67
N TRP A 128 -6.39 -13.24 -4.51
CA TRP A 128 -5.54 -14.07 -3.67
C TRP A 128 -4.70 -15.01 -4.52
N ASP A 129 -3.42 -15.16 -4.19
CA ASP A 129 -2.47 -16.09 -4.76
C ASP A 129 -1.76 -16.82 -3.61
N GLY A 130 -2.36 -17.91 -3.13
CA GLY A 130 -1.97 -18.56 -1.89
C GLY A 130 -2.16 -17.64 -0.70
N ASN A 131 -1.07 -17.35 0.03
CA ASN A 131 -1.06 -16.39 1.15
C ASN A 131 -0.76 -14.94 0.72
N LYS A 132 -0.79 -14.64 -0.57
CA LYS A 132 -0.54 -13.30 -1.09
C LYS A 132 -1.85 -12.61 -1.41
N HIS A 133 -2.11 -11.50 -0.75
CA HIS A 133 -3.23 -10.61 -1.01
C HIS A 133 -2.80 -9.56 -2.03
N VAL A 134 -3.23 -9.72 -3.28
CA VAL A 134 -2.88 -8.82 -4.39
C VAL A 134 -3.98 -7.79 -4.58
N ILE A 135 -3.66 -6.53 -4.31
CA ILE A 135 -4.58 -5.41 -4.33
C ILE A 135 -4.24 -4.50 -5.52
N PHE A 136 -5.13 -4.45 -6.51
CA PHE A 136 -5.00 -3.57 -7.66
C PHE A 136 -5.59 -2.20 -7.33
N LEU A 137 -4.78 -1.15 -7.39
CA LEU A 137 -5.15 0.20 -6.99
C LEU A 137 -5.04 1.19 -8.16
N PRO A 138 -6.01 2.08 -8.36
CA PRO A 138 -5.80 3.22 -9.24
C PRO A 138 -4.79 4.19 -8.62
N GLU A 139 -3.89 4.77 -9.44
CA GLU A 139 -2.80 5.65 -9.00
C GLU A 139 -3.28 6.81 -8.10
N LYS A 140 -4.46 7.35 -8.38
CA LYS A 140 -5.09 8.40 -7.55
C LYS A 140 -5.34 7.99 -6.10
N LYS A 141 -5.44 6.69 -5.81
CA LYS A 141 -5.64 6.17 -4.45
C LYS A 141 -4.35 6.18 -3.62
N LEU A 142 -3.16 6.23 -4.24
CA LEU A 142 -1.89 6.36 -3.52
C LEU A 142 -1.84 7.59 -2.61
N THR A 143 -2.61 8.64 -2.93
CA THR A 143 -2.68 9.84 -2.09
C THR A 143 -3.63 9.71 -0.90
N SER A 144 -4.35 8.60 -0.75
CA SER A 144 -5.22 8.40 0.42
C SER A 144 -4.38 8.09 1.66
N PRO A 145 -4.78 8.57 2.84
CA PRO A 145 -4.00 8.40 4.06
C PRO A 145 -3.71 6.94 4.41
N ILE A 146 -4.64 6.02 4.13
CA ILE A 146 -4.49 4.60 4.46
C ILE A 146 -3.34 3.95 3.65
N PHE A 147 -3.26 4.24 2.34
CA PHE A 147 -2.18 3.72 1.50
C PHE A 147 -0.85 4.42 1.77
N GLN A 148 -0.86 5.70 2.13
CA GLN A 148 0.33 6.41 2.60
C GLN A 148 0.84 5.84 3.93
N SER A 149 -0.05 5.44 4.84
CA SER A 149 0.30 4.75 6.09
C SER A 149 0.96 3.39 5.81
N ALA A 150 0.37 2.58 4.92
CA ALA A 150 0.95 1.31 4.49
C ALA A 150 2.34 1.52 3.84
N ALA A 151 2.51 2.56 3.05
CA ALA A 151 3.76 2.89 2.37
C ALA A 151 4.88 3.35 3.29
N LEU A 152 4.61 3.74 4.55
CA LEU A 152 5.65 4.14 5.51
C LEU A 152 6.63 3.01 5.84
N ILE A 153 6.17 1.76 5.86
CA ILE A 153 7.04 0.58 5.94
C ILE A 153 6.73 -0.27 4.71
N SER A 154 7.50 -0.08 3.64
CA SER A 154 7.26 -0.75 2.37
C SER A 154 8.52 -0.98 1.56
N VAL A 155 8.42 -1.91 0.61
CA VAL A 155 9.41 -2.13 -0.45
C VAL A 155 8.69 -1.98 -1.79
N SER A 156 9.22 -1.17 -2.70
CA SER A 156 8.60 -0.87 -3.99
C SER A 156 9.60 -0.88 -5.14
N ASN A 157 9.12 -0.97 -6.37
CA ASN A 157 9.94 -0.78 -7.58
C ASN A 157 9.78 0.60 -8.22
N PHE A 158 9.16 1.53 -7.51
CA PHE A 158 8.99 2.92 -7.91
C PHE A 158 8.97 3.82 -6.67
N GLN A 159 9.28 5.08 -6.83
CA GLN A 159 9.20 6.06 -5.75
C GLN A 159 7.73 6.41 -5.46
N ILE A 160 7.25 6.06 -4.26
CA ILE A 160 5.88 6.34 -3.84
C ILE A 160 5.77 7.84 -3.50
N PRO A 161 4.84 8.60 -4.10
CA PRO A 161 4.71 10.02 -3.84
C PRO A 161 4.20 10.29 -2.41
N ALA A 162 4.91 11.10 -1.64
CA ALA A 162 4.55 11.50 -0.26
C ALA A 162 3.48 12.61 -0.24
N LYS A 163 2.31 12.34 -0.84
CA LYS A 163 1.19 13.31 -0.91
C LYS A 163 -0.06 12.73 -0.27
N ILE A 164 -0.65 13.44 0.68
CA ILE A 164 -1.82 12.98 1.44
C ILE A 164 -3.04 13.87 1.11
N LYS A 165 -4.13 13.24 0.67
CA LYS A 165 -5.45 13.87 0.54
C LYS A 165 -6.35 13.36 1.67
N LYS A 166 -6.55 14.20 2.69
CA LYS A 166 -7.42 13.89 3.83
C LYS A 166 -8.89 14.06 3.42
N LYS A 167 -9.72 13.05 3.72
CA LYS A 167 -11.18 13.14 3.62
C LYS A 167 -11.76 13.02 5.02
N LYS A 168 -12.52 14.02 5.45
CA LYS A 168 -13.21 14.02 6.75
C LYS A 168 -14.29 12.92 6.73
N PRO A 169 -14.32 11.99 7.71
CA PRO A 169 -15.41 11.04 7.84
C PRO A 169 -16.70 11.77 8.27
N SER A 170 -17.86 11.19 7.97
CA SER A 170 -19.11 11.65 8.55
C SER A 170 -19.21 11.24 10.02
N LEU A 171 -20.10 11.89 10.79
CA LEU A 171 -20.33 11.52 12.18
C LEU A 171 -20.80 10.06 12.29
N SER A 172 -21.71 9.64 11.39
CA SER A 172 -22.22 8.27 11.36
C SER A 172 -21.12 7.23 11.06
N GLU A 173 -20.22 7.51 10.11
CA GLU A 173 -19.07 6.63 9.84
C GLU A 173 -18.16 6.50 11.06
N LEU A 174 -17.90 7.62 11.75
CA LEU A 174 -17.07 7.64 12.94
C LEU A 174 -17.68 6.86 14.10
N MET A 175 -18.98 7.04 14.32
CA MET A 175 -19.72 6.33 15.37
C MET A 175 -19.85 4.83 15.06
N ALA A 176 -20.03 4.45 13.79
CA ALA A 176 -20.01 3.04 13.37
C ALA A 176 -18.65 2.39 13.66
N THR A 177 -17.55 3.07 13.30
CA THR A 177 -16.19 2.58 13.58
C THR A 177 -15.96 2.40 15.08
N TYR A 178 -16.44 3.35 15.90
CA TYR A 178 -16.33 3.23 17.36
C TYR A 178 -17.15 2.05 17.91
N HIS A 179 -18.36 1.88 17.42
CA HIS A 179 -19.23 0.75 17.80
C HIS A 179 -18.56 -0.60 17.49
N GLU A 180 -18.03 -0.75 16.28
CA GLU A 180 -17.29 -1.95 15.88
C GLU A 180 -16.06 -2.18 16.76
N ALA A 181 -15.29 -1.12 17.04
CA ALA A 181 -14.11 -1.20 17.91
C ALA A 181 -14.46 -1.69 19.32
N VAL A 182 -15.58 -1.24 19.89
CA VAL A 182 -16.06 -1.70 21.20
C VAL A 182 -16.50 -3.15 21.15
N ILE A 183 -17.17 -3.58 20.09
CA ILE A 183 -17.57 -4.98 19.91
C ILE A 183 -16.35 -5.89 19.80
N GLU A 184 -15.36 -5.53 18.99
CA GLU A 184 -14.10 -6.27 18.86
C GLU A 184 -13.39 -6.38 20.20
N TYR A 185 -13.35 -5.28 20.97
CA TYR A 185 -12.75 -5.28 22.31
C TYR A 185 -13.46 -6.26 23.25
N ILE A 186 -14.80 -6.25 23.29
CA ILE A 186 -15.61 -7.12 24.15
C ILE A 186 -15.44 -8.58 23.76
N ARG A 187 -15.35 -8.88 22.47
CA ARG A 187 -15.18 -10.24 21.97
C ARG A 187 -13.75 -10.75 22.11
N GLN A 188 -12.81 -9.88 22.44
CA GLN A 188 -11.37 -10.20 22.48
C GLN A 188 -10.88 -10.82 21.16
N GLU A 189 -11.38 -10.34 20.04
CA GLU A 189 -11.00 -10.83 18.73
C GLU A 189 -9.53 -10.53 18.45
N LYS A 190 -8.82 -11.49 17.82
CA LYS A 190 -7.39 -11.35 17.51
C LYS A 190 -7.07 -10.33 16.42
N LYS A 191 -8.07 -9.81 15.71
CA LYS A 191 -7.91 -8.84 14.62
C LYS A 191 -8.74 -7.59 14.88
N PRO A 192 -8.26 -6.62 15.66
CA PRO A 192 -9.00 -5.41 15.98
C PRO A 192 -8.92 -4.38 14.85
N GLU A 193 -9.57 -4.63 13.72
CA GLU A 193 -9.51 -3.74 12.54
C GLU A 193 -10.19 -2.39 12.78
N SER A 194 -11.35 -2.40 13.44
CA SER A 194 -12.07 -1.16 13.77
C SER A 194 -11.35 -0.36 14.84
N ILE A 195 -10.66 -1.00 15.78
CA ILE A 195 -9.79 -0.35 16.75
C ILE A 195 -8.63 0.34 16.02
N ARG A 196 -7.97 -0.35 15.07
CA ARG A 196 -6.91 0.25 14.24
C ARG A 196 -7.42 1.44 13.46
N ARG A 197 -8.62 1.36 12.91
CA ARG A 197 -9.22 2.45 12.16
C ARG A 197 -9.45 3.67 13.05
N LEU A 198 -9.98 3.50 14.27
CA LEU A 198 -10.20 4.58 15.22
C LEU A 198 -8.87 5.24 15.65
N VAL A 199 -7.86 4.44 15.99
CA VAL A 199 -6.52 4.92 16.31
C VAL A 199 -5.89 5.68 15.14
N PHE A 200 -6.04 5.16 13.93
CA PHE A 200 -5.56 5.78 12.70
C PHE A 200 -6.22 7.16 12.46
N ASP A 201 -7.56 7.21 12.51
CA ASP A 201 -8.30 8.45 12.28
C ASP A 201 -7.96 9.50 13.37
N HIS A 202 -7.85 9.09 14.63
CA HIS A 202 -7.43 9.97 15.71
C HIS A 202 -6.03 10.55 15.47
N SER A 203 -5.04 9.72 15.14
CA SER A 203 -3.68 10.18 14.86
C SER A 203 -3.65 11.15 13.66
N LEU A 204 -4.41 10.85 12.61
CA LEU A 204 -4.47 11.65 11.39
C LEU A 204 -5.12 13.02 11.61
N PHE A 205 -6.24 13.07 12.32
CA PHE A 205 -7.05 14.28 12.44
C PHE A 205 -6.75 15.09 13.71
N CYS A 206 -6.51 14.44 14.85
CA CYS A 206 -6.24 15.12 16.11
C CYS A 206 -4.73 15.46 16.29
N ARG A 207 -3.86 14.55 15.90
CA ARG A 207 -2.40 14.70 16.06
C ARG A 207 -1.69 15.17 14.79
N ASN A 208 -2.41 15.29 13.66
CA ASN A 208 -1.86 15.60 12.33
C ASN A 208 -0.67 14.70 11.93
N ARG A 209 -0.69 13.44 12.39
CA ARG A 209 0.38 12.47 12.20
C ARG A 209 -0.13 11.22 11.52
N LEU A 210 0.62 10.72 10.54
CA LEU A 210 0.39 9.43 9.92
C LEU A 210 1.19 8.37 10.68
N LEU A 211 0.52 7.31 11.13
CA LEU A 211 1.16 6.16 11.77
C LEU A 211 1.45 5.08 10.72
N ASP A 212 2.58 4.42 10.85
CA ASP A 212 2.88 3.20 10.12
C ASP A 212 2.12 1.99 10.68
N GLY A 213 2.07 0.90 9.91
CA GLY A 213 1.33 -0.31 10.28
C GLY A 213 1.81 -0.96 11.58
N LYS A 214 3.10 -0.88 11.92
CA LYS A 214 3.68 -1.42 13.15
C LYS A 214 3.18 -0.65 14.37
N LYS A 215 3.26 0.69 14.34
CA LYS A 215 2.75 1.54 15.43
C LYS A 215 1.24 1.44 15.57
N LEU A 216 0.50 1.36 14.46
CA LEU A 216 -0.94 1.13 14.50
C LEU A 216 -1.28 -0.18 15.20
N LYS A 217 -0.57 -1.27 14.90
CA LYS A 217 -0.74 -2.56 15.56
C LYS A 217 -0.46 -2.44 17.06
N GLU A 218 0.71 -1.91 17.43
CA GLU A 218 1.14 -1.77 18.83
C GLU A 218 0.17 -0.95 19.68
N ILE A 219 -0.33 0.18 19.17
CA ILE A 219 -1.28 1.04 19.88
C ILE A 219 -2.65 0.36 19.98
N SER A 220 -3.12 -0.27 18.90
CA SER A 220 -4.43 -0.91 18.87
C SER A 220 -4.53 -2.11 19.80
N GLU A 221 -3.45 -2.88 19.93
CA GLU A 221 -3.39 -4.02 20.84
C GLU A 221 -3.42 -3.63 22.33
N LYS A 222 -3.01 -2.39 22.65
CA LYS A 222 -2.99 -1.85 24.02
C LYS A 222 -4.22 -1.01 24.36
N ALA A 223 -5.01 -0.64 23.37
CA ALA A 223 -6.15 0.23 23.58
C ALA A 223 -7.27 -0.49 24.35
N GLY A 224 -7.64 0.05 25.51
CA GLY A 224 -8.78 -0.38 26.32
C GLY A 224 -10.03 0.47 26.06
N LEU A 225 -11.14 0.16 26.74
CA LEU A 225 -12.41 0.91 26.57
C LEU A 225 -12.28 2.40 26.87
N ASN A 226 -11.50 2.75 27.92
CA ASN A 226 -11.31 4.15 28.29
C ASN A 226 -10.54 4.92 27.23
N GLU A 227 -9.54 4.30 26.63
CA GLU A 227 -8.78 4.86 25.52
C GLU A 227 -9.67 5.04 24.29
N LEU A 228 -10.50 4.05 23.96
CA LEU A 228 -11.45 4.17 22.82
C LEU A 228 -12.44 5.31 23.02
N ASP A 229 -12.97 5.49 24.22
CA ASP A 229 -13.84 6.62 24.57
C ASP A 229 -13.13 7.97 24.39
N MET A 230 -11.90 8.07 24.86
CA MET A 230 -11.11 9.29 24.71
C MET A 230 -10.86 9.60 23.25
N LEU A 231 -10.46 8.61 22.45
CA LEU A 231 -10.21 8.78 21.02
C LEU A 231 -11.45 9.30 20.28
N ILE A 232 -12.62 8.70 20.51
CA ILE A 232 -13.85 9.13 19.83
C ILE A 232 -14.29 10.52 20.26
N LYS A 233 -14.17 10.88 21.54
CA LYS A 233 -14.51 12.22 22.04
C LYS A 233 -13.60 13.30 21.41
N GLU A 234 -12.28 13.06 21.37
CA GLU A 234 -11.33 13.98 20.75
C GLU A 234 -11.58 14.12 19.25
N LEU A 235 -11.87 13.02 18.54
CA LEU A 235 -12.22 13.06 17.11
C LEU A 235 -13.49 13.87 16.85
N CYS A 236 -14.56 13.59 17.58
CA CYS A 236 -15.83 14.32 17.43
C CYS A 236 -15.64 15.81 17.70
N LYS A 237 -14.97 16.17 18.79
CA LYS A 237 -14.66 17.57 19.12
C LYS A 237 -13.82 18.25 18.03
N LYS A 238 -12.82 17.53 17.48
CA LYS A 238 -11.93 18.09 16.45
C LYS A 238 -12.61 18.24 15.09
N LEU A 239 -13.43 17.26 14.69
CA LEU A 239 -13.98 17.20 13.35
C LEU A 239 -15.29 17.97 13.20
N PHE A 240 -16.10 18.03 14.25
CA PHE A 240 -17.46 18.58 14.14
C PHE A 240 -17.63 19.92 14.86
N SER A 241 -16.76 20.27 15.81
CA SER A 241 -16.65 21.60 16.47
C SER A 241 -17.94 22.14 17.12
N GLU A 242 -18.98 21.33 17.25
CA GLU A 242 -20.28 21.74 17.75
C GLU A 242 -20.54 21.14 19.14
N ALA A 243 -20.86 21.97 20.11
CA ALA A 243 -21.05 21.56 21.51
C ALA A 243 -22.16 20.52 21.70
N TYR A 244 -23.27 20.63 20.94
CA TYR A 244 -24.37 19.67 21.03
C TYR A 244 -23.99 18.27 20.52
N LEU A 245 -23.14 18.18 19.44
CA LEU A 245 -22.64 16.90 18.96
C LEU A 245 -21.74 16.21 19.99
N TYR A 246 -20.95 17.00 20.71
CA TYR A 246 -20.14 16.49 21.81
C TYR A 246 -21.02 15.90 22.93
N VAL A 247 -22.10 16.59 23.32
CA VAL A 247 -23.07 16.11 24.33
C VAL A 247 -23.74 14.81 23.86
N GLU A 248 -24.20 14.74 22.61
CA GLU A 248 -24.82 13.54 22.04
C GLU A 248 -23.84 12.34 22.05
N VAL A 249 -22.61 12.55 21.58
CA VAL A 249 -21.58 11.51 21.59
C VAL A 249 -21.25 11.07 23.01
N HIS A 250 -21.16 12.01 23.96
CA HIS A 250 -20.91 11.70 25.36
C HIS A 250 -22.04 10.88 25.97
N THR A 251 -23.28 11.26 25.72
CA THR A 251 -24.49 10.53 26.20
C THR A 251 -24.52 9.13 25.60
N TYR A 252 -24.24 9.00 24.30
CA TYR A 252 -24.14 7.72 23.62
C TYR A 252 -23.08 6.80 24.25
N ILE A 253 -21.87 7.32 24.46
CA ILE A 253 -20.77 6.56 25.09
C ILE A 253 -21.12 6.15 26.52
N LYS A 254 -21.80 7.03 27.29
CA LYS A 254 -22.22 6.72 28.64
C LYS A 254 -23.24 5.58 28.63
N THR A 255 -24.27 5.66 27.80
CA THR A 255 -25.28 4.61 27.62
C THR A 255 -24.64 3.29 27.20
N LEU A 256 -23.66 3.35 26.30
CA LEU A 256 -22.89 2.23 25.85
C LEU A 256 -22.14 1.54 27.01
N LYS A 257 -21.42 2.32 27.82
CA LYS A 257 -20.67 1.80 28.98
C LYS A 257 -21.57 1.18 30.01
N GLU A 258 -22.70 1.81 30.31
CA GLU A 258 -23.69 1.30 31.26
C GLU A 258 -24.30 -0.02 30.76
N SER A 259 -24.61 -0.09 29.49
CA SER A 259 -25.14 -1.28 28.86
C SER A 259 -24.14 -2.45 28.91
N ILE A 260 -22.86 -2.20 28.67
CA ILE A 260 -21.79 -3.22 28.69
C ILE A 260 -21.58 -3.78 30.09
N LYS A 261 -21.70 -2.98 31.13
CA LYS A 261 -21.46 -3.41 32.53
C LYS A 261 -22.39 -4.52 33.02
N ASN A 262 -23.59 -4.60 32.47
CA ASN A 262 -24.70 -5.36 33.08
C ASN A 262 -25.09 -6.62 32.31
N ILE A 263 -24.40 -7.05 31.24
CA ILE A 263 -24.95 -8.08 30.37
C ILE A 263 -23.96 -9.12 29.87
N LYS A 264 -24.49 -10.35 29.72
CA LYS A 264 -23.85 -11.46 29.02
C LYS A 264 -23.71 -11.13 27.52
N PRO A 265 -22.57 -11.44 26.88
CA PRO A 265 -22.18 -10.91 25.56
C PRO A 265 -23.21 -10.99 24.42
N ASN A 266 -24.06 -12.01 24.38
CA ASN A 266 -24.92 -12.29 23.23
C ASN A 266 -26.23 -11.45 23.14
N THR A 267 -26.74 -10.93 24.23
CA THR A 267 -27.99 -10.14 24.24
C THR A 267 -27.75 -8.66 23.93
N HIS A 268 -26.51 -8.21 24.03
CA HIS A 268 -26.12 -6.82 23.87
C HIS A 268 -25.99 -6.35 22.47
N LEU A 269 -25.41 -7.16 21.59
CA LEU A 269 -25.23 -6.80 20.19
C LEU A 269 -26.53 -6.35 19.52
N ILE A 270 -27.66 -7.00 19.89
CA ILE A 270 -28.97 -6.67 19.34
C ILE A 270 -29.50 -5.36 19.93
N ARG A 271 -29.48 -5.20 21.27
CA ARG A 271 -29.95 -3.95 21.93
C ARG A 271 -29.06 -2.76 21.54
N PHE A 272 -27.77 -2.98 21.46
CA PHE A 272 -26.80 -1.99 21.09
C PHE A 272 -26.98 -1.52 19.66
N ARG A 273 -27.20 -2.43 18.73
CA ARG A 273 -27.51 -2.15 17.34
C ARG A 273 -28.81 -1.37 17.22
N ASN A 274 -29.86 -1.74 17.96
CA ASN A 274 -31.11 -1.05 17.96
C ASN A 274 -30.99 0.37 18.54
N THR A 275 -30.31 0.54 19.67
CA THR A 275 -30.08 1.88 20.26
C THR A 275 -29.25 2.76 19.34
N TYR A 276 -28.24 2.19 18.68
CA TYR A 276 -27.41 2.88 17.69
C TYR A 276 -28.23 3.28 16.46
N GLU A 277 -29.03 2.38 15.93
CA GLU A 277 -29.93 2.64 14.79
C GLU A 277 -30.96 3.70 15.14
N GLU A 278 -31.56 3.68 16.32
CA GLU A 278 -32.48 4.72 16.79
C GLU A 278 -31.82 6.09 16.97
N MET A 279 -30.62 6.14 17.54
CA MET A 279 -29.92 7.41 17.76
C MET A 279 -29.39 8.05 16.47
N ILE A 280 -28.94 7.25 15.51
CA ILE A 280 -28.31 7.75 14.28
C ILE A 280 -29.29 7.81 13.10
N TYR A 281 -30.15 6.81 12.95
CA TYR A 281 -31.07 6.71 11.82
C TYR A 281 -32.52 7.18 12.15
N GLY A 282 -32.92 7.13 13.40
CA GLY A 282 -34.25 7.62 13.83
C GLY A 282 -34.48 9.10 13.55
N ARG A 283 -33.42 9.93 13.67
CA ARG A 283 -33.46 11.35 13.32
C ARG A 283 -33.43 11.65 11.83
N GLN A 284 -32.87 10.77 11.00
CA GLN A 284 -32.97 10.92 9.53
C GLN A 284 -34.39 10.63 9.04
N ARG A 285 -35.11 9.68 9.66
CA ARG A 285 -36.52 9.41 9.38
C ARG A 285 -37.41 10.54 9.83
N SER A 286 -37.23 11.07 11.04
CA SER A 286 -38.04 12.20 11.53
C SER A 286 -37.83 13.51 10.77
N LYS A 287 -36.67 13.73 10.16
CA LYS A 287 -36.42 14.87 9.26
C LYS A 287 -36.97 14.64 7.84
N ALA A 288 -37.04 13.41 7.37
CA ALA A 288 -37.64 13.07 6.08
C ALA A 288 -39.18 13.02 6.13
N GLU A 289 -39.77 12.76 7.30
CA GLU A 289 -41.22 12.80 7.53
C GLU A 289 -41.73 14.21 7.87
N ALA A 290 -40.85 15.16 8.22
CA ALA A 290 -41.16 16.55 8.52
C ALA A 290 -40.89 17.53 7.36
N ALA A 291 -40.39 17.04 6.22
CA ALA A 291 -40.15 17.79 4.98
C ALA A 291 -41.08 17.30 3.87
#